data_9d134685463d45b43a50031acd4f32f4
#
_entry.id   9d134685463d45b43a50031acd4f32f4
#
_cell.length_a   1.000
_cell.length_b   1.000
_cell.length_c   1.000
_cell.angle_alpha   90.00
_cell.angle_beta   90.00
_cell.angle_gamma   90.00
#
_symmetry.space_group_name_H-M   'P 1'
#
loop_
_entity.id
_entity.type
_entity.pdbx_description
1 polymer ?
#
loop_
_entity_poly.entity_id
_entity_poly.type
_entity_poly.pdbx_seq_one_letter_code
_entity_poly.pdbx_strand_id
1 'polypeptide(L)'
;MGEIPKFRDLVDSHALEGDKATLTEMAGKKIIVTGYRITESKYSHKGAEKKCATVQFRYAEDPEEKLHVVFTGSGVIAGQLEEIGKQLEEKGLPFLFEAMVQKIGDKYWSFV
;
A
#
# COMPACT_ATOMS: atom_id res chain seq x y z
N MET A 1 -0.32 26.49 27.06
CA MET A 1 0.28 26.35 25.75
C MET A 1 -0.19 25.10 25.11
N GLY A 2 -0.71 25.23 23.92
CA GLY A 2 -1.06 24.04 23.18
C GLY A 2 0.18 23.21 22.88
N GLU A 3 0.06 21.93 22.98
CA GLU A 3 1.15 21.07 22.61
C GLU A 3 1.46 21.21 21.14
N ILE A 4 2.72 21.21 20.83
CA ILE A 4 3.14 21.15 19.45
C ILE A 4 2.81 19.72 18.96
N PRO A 5 1.95 19.58 17.95
CA PRO A 5 1.62 18.25 17.46
C PRO A 5 2.88 17.51 17.02
N LYS A 6 2.95 16.27 17.36
CA LYS A 6 4.06 15.46 16.92
C LYS A 6 3.88 15.12 15.45
N PHE A 7 4.98 14.97 14.76
CA PHE A 7 4.95 14.63 13.34
C PHE A 7 3.98 13.47 13.04
N ARG A 8 4.01 12.46 13.86
CA ARG A 8 3.15 11.27 13.66
C ARG A 8 1.67 11.58 13.91
N ASP A 9 1.34 12.69 14.52
CA ASP A 9 -0.06 13.09 14.72
C ASP A 9 -0.55 13.93 13.56
N LEU A 10 0.36 14.50 12.79
CA LEU A 10 0.04 15.34 11.64
C LEU A 10 -0.01 14.56 10.34
N VAL A 11 0.90 13.63 10.18
CA VAL A 11 0.81 12.70 9.06
C VAL A 11 -0.03 11.55 9.54
N ASP A 12 -0.68 10.90 8.65
CA ASP A 12 -1.40 9.72 9.04
C ASP A 12 -0.48 8.90 9.90
N SER A 13 -0.52 9.28 11.13
CA SER A 13 0.36 8.78 12.12
C SER A 13 0.11 7.35 12.44
N HIS A 14 -0.93 6.82 11.90
CA HIS A 14 -1.16 5.42 12.09
C HIS A 14 -0.27 4.71 11.12
N ALA A 15 0.90 4.35 11.62
CA ALA A 15 1.64 3.32 10.95
C ALA A 15 0.62 2.26 10.60
N LEU A 16 0.56 1.92 9.35
CA LEU A 16 -0.35 0.87 8.91
C LEU A 16 -0.04 -0.36 9.74
N GLU A 17 -1.03 -0.81 10.50
CA GLU A 17 -0.84 -1.93 11.41
C GLU A 17 -1.10 -3.25 10.72
N GLY A 18 -0.38 -4.26 11.15
CA GLY A 18 -0.57 -5.60 10.65
C GLY A 18 0.71 -6.41 10.70
N ASP A 19 0.57 -7.71 10.50
CA ASP A 19 1.73 -8.59 10.41
C ASP A 19 2.44 -8.36 9.08
N LYS A 20 3.75 -8.36 9.10
CA LYS A 20 4.53 -8.18 7.88
C LYS A 20 4.32 -9.35 6.93
N ALA A 21 4.11 -9.03 5.67
CA ALA A 21 3.96 -10.01 4.61
C ALA A 21 4.89 -9.66 3.47
N THR A 22 5.08 -10.59 2.56
CA THR A 22 5.86 -10.35 1.35
C THR A 22 4.98 -10.51 0.12
N LEU A 23 5.37 -9.86 -0.97
CA LEU A 23 4.63 -10.01 -2.22
C LEU A 23 4.57 -11.45 -2.68
N THR A 24 5.64 -12.19 -2.45
CA THR A 24 5.71 -13.59 -2.83
C THR A 24 4.65 -14.43 -2.09
N GLU A 25 4.45 -14.15 -0.80
CA GLU A 25 3.43 -14.85 -0.01
C GLU A 25 2.03 -14.50 -0.48
N MET A 26 1.82 -13.29 -0.93
CA MET A 26 0.51 -12.77 -1.34
C MET A 26 0.15 -13.18 -2.77
N ALA A 27 1.13 -13.52 -3.58
CA ALA A 27 0.93 -13.74 -5.01
C ALA A 27 -0.19 -14.75 -5.28
N GLY A 28 -1.12 -14.36 -6.13
CA GLY A 28 -2.23 -15.20 -6.53
C GLY A 28 -3.34 -15.34 -5.50
N LYS A 29 -3.24 -14.67 -4.38
CA LYS A 29 -4.28 -14.70 -3.35
C LYS A 29 -5.13 -13.45 -3.41
N LYS A 30 -6.44 -13.61 -3.27
CA LYS A 30 -7.35 -12.49 -3.23
C LYS A 30 -7.18 -11.73 -1.91
N ILE A 31 -7.01 -10.44 -2.00
CA ILE A 31 -6.83 -9.59 -0.82
C ILE A 31 -7.81 -8.42 -0.87
N ILE A 32 -8.09 -7.88 0.31
CA ILE A 32 -8.86 -6.64 0.45
C ILE A 32 -7.88 -5.59 0.96
N VAL A 33 -7.61 -4.60 0.14
CA VAL A 33 -6.70 -3.52 0.52
C VAL A 33 -7.46 -2.49 1.32
N THR A 34 -6.98 -2.20 2.51
CA THR A 34 -7.65 -1.31 3.45
C THR A 34 -6.93 -0.01 3.68
N GLY A 35 -5.70 0.10 3.22
CA GLY A 35 -4.95 1.33 3.36
C GLY A 35 -3.61 1.26 2.64
N TYR A 36 -3.01 2.41 2.44
CA TYR A 36 -1.70 2.44 1.81
C TYR A 36 -0.96 3.72 2.17
N ARG A 37 0.33 3.68 1.93
CA ARG A 37 1.17 4.85 2.13
C ARG A 37 2.24 4.85 1.04
N ILE A 38 2.40 5.97 0.37
CA ILE A 38 3.42 6.14 -0.65
C ILE A 38 4.56 6.94 -0.05
N THR A 39 5.77 6.43 -0.21
CA THR A 39 6.96 7.15 0.20
C THR A 39 7.91 7.25 -0.99
N GLU A 40 8.64 8.33 -1.04
CA GLU A 40 9.64 8.52 -2.09
C GLU A 40 11.02 8.26 -1.50
N SER A 41 11.80 7.45 -2.22
CA SER A 41 13.16 7.18 -1.80
C SER A 41 14.07 8.30 -2.28
N LYS A 42 14.80 8.88 -1.35
CA LYS A 42 15.78 9.92 -1.68
C LYS A 42 17.11 9.36 -2.17
N TYR A 43 17.23 8.06 -2.23
CA TYR A 43 18.46 7.39 -2.60
C TYR A 43 18.44 6.93 -4.04
N SER A 44 17.83 7.72 -4.91
CA SER A 44 17.87 7.35 -6.31
C SER A 44 19.15 7.88 -6.95
N HIS A 45 19.89 7.03 -7.57
CA HIS A 45 21.00 7.46 -8.40
C HIS A 45 20.45 8.19 -9.62
N LYS A 46 21.11 9.26 -10.01
CA LYS A 46 20.76 10.02 -11.21
C LYS A 46 19.45 10.80 -11.13
N GLY A 47 19.03 11.16 -9.93
CA GLY A 47 17.86 12.01 -9.77
C GLY A 47 16.52 11.37 -10.09
N ALA A 48 16.49 10.07 -10.30
CA ALA A 48 15.23 9.38 -10.51
C ALA A 48 14.57 9.09 -9.17
N GLU A 49 13.43 9.68 -8.92
CA GLU A 49 12.68 9.40 -7.70
C GLU A 49 12.06 8.02 -7.78
N LYS A 50 12.34 7.22 -6.78
CA LYS A 50 11.75 5.89 -6.70
C LYS A 50 10.63 5.91 -5.68
N LYS A 51 9.43 5.63 -6.11
CA LYS A 51 8.29 5.53 -5.21
C LYS A 51 8.22 4.13 -4.62
N CYS A 52 7.99 4.09 -3.32
CA CYS A 52 7.78 2.85 -2.60
C CYS A 52 6.39 2.91 -1.97
N ALA A 53 5.81 1.77 -1.72
CA ALA A 53 4.49 1.69 -1.11
C ALA A 53 4.48 0.74 0.06
N THR A 54 3.75 1.12 1.10
CA THR A 54 3.35 0.21 2.18
C THR A 54 1.86 -0.01 2.02
N VAL A 55 1.43 -1.25 1.99
CA VAL A 55 0.04 -1.62 1.75
C VAL A 55 -0.49 -2.38 2.94
N GLN A 56 -1.61 -1.92 3.48
CA GLN A 56 -2.34 -2.65 4.52
C GLN A 56 -3.46 -3.43 3.84
N PHE A 57 -3.57 -4.69 4.18
CA PHE A 57 -4.56 -5.54 3.56
C PHE A 57 -4.94 -6.68 4.49
N ARG A 58 -6.02 -7.38 4.13
CA ARG A 58 -6.38 -8.65 4.72
C ARG A 58 -6.65 -9.64 3.61
N TYR A 59 -6.47 -10.92 3.90
CA TYR A 59 -6.83 -11.93 2.92
C TYR A 59 -8.35 -12.06 2.87
N ALA A 60 -8.91 -12.07 1.67
CA ALA A 60 -10.35 -12.11 1.50
C ALA A 60 -10.99 -13.35 2.11
N GLU A 61 -10.28 -14.44 2.15
CA GLU A 61 -10.78 -15.72 2.67
C GLU A 61 -10.49 -15.95 4.15
N ASP A 62 -9.81 -15.00 4.80
CA ASP A 62 -9.47 -15.15 6.22
C ASP A 62 -10.67 -14.80 7.08
N PRO A 63 -11.24 -15.77 7.81
CA PRO A 63 -12.39 -15.51 8.66
C PRO A 63 -12.09 -14.58 9.84
N GLU A 64 -10.83 -14.49 10.25
CA GLU A 64 -10.44 -13.60 11.33
C GLU A 64 -10.16 -12.19 10.87
N GLU A 65 -10.13 -11.96 9.58
CA GLU A 65 -9.88 -10.65 8.99
C GLU A 65 -8.60 -9.98 9.50
N LYS A 66 -7.58 -10.79 9.69
CA LYS A 66 -6.32 -10.32 10.24
C LYS A 66 -5.62 -9.36 9.28
N LEU A 67 -5.19 -8.23 9.80
CA LEU A 67 -4.49 -7.24 9.00
C LEU A 67 -3.03 -7.61 8.80
N HIS A 68 -2.56 -7.34 7.60
CA HIS A 68 -1.17 -7.53 7.21
C HIS A 68 -0.66 -6.26 6.54
N VAL A 69 0.65 -6.10 6.52
CA VAL A 69 1.28 -5.01 5.79
C VAL A 69 2.40 -5.57 4.93
N VAL A 70 2.54 -5.00 3.75
CA VAL A 70 3.62 -5.35 2.85
C VAL A 70 4.28 -4.07 2.37
N PHE A 71 5.61 -4.07 2.36
CA PHE A 71 6.39 -2.98 1.79
C PHE A 71 6.90 -3.41 0.42
N THR A 72 6.75 -2.54 -0.55
CA THR A 72 7.20 -2.83 -1.91
C THR A 72 7.84 -1.61 -2.55
N GLY A 73 8.92 -1.85 -3.30
CA GLY A 73 9.52 -0.83 -4.13
C GLY A 73 8.97 -0.80 -5.54
N SER A 74 7.87 -1.50 -5.80
CA SER A 74 7.26 -1.53 -7.12
C SER A 74 6.61 -0.20 -7.45
N GLY A 75 7.16 0.52 -8.43
CA GLY A 75 6.56 1.75 -8.92
C GLY A 75 5.20 1.51 -9.57
N VAL A 76 4.99 0.32 -10.13
CA VAL A 76 3.70 -0.04 -10.72
C VAL A 76 2.63 -0.09 -9.64
N ILE A 77 2.88 -0.80 -8.55
CA ILE A 77 1.93 -0.89 -7.45
C ILE A 77 1.69 0.48 -6.82
N ALA A 78 2.75 1.26 -6.61
CA ALA A 78 2.60 2.60 -6.05
C ALA A 78 1.71 3.48 -6.93
N GLY A 79 1.93 3.46 -8.24
CA GLY A 79 1.11 4.22 -9.17
C GLY A 79 -0.33 3.76 -9.21
N GLN A 80 -0.55 2.45 -9.15
CA GLN A 80 -1.90 1.90 -9.11
C GLN A 80 -2.65 2.34 -7.85
N LEU A 81 -1.97 2.34 -6.70
CA LEU A 81 -2.59 2.77 -5.44
C LEU A 81 -2.98 4.25 -5.51
N GLU A 82 -2.13 5.10 -6.05
CA GLU A 82 -2.43 6.51 -6.19
C GLU A 82 -3.66 6.71 -7.08
N GLU A 83 -3.72 6.01 -8.19
CA GLU A 83 -4.83 6.12 -9.13
C GLU A 83 -6.14 5.62 -8.52
N ILE A 84 -6.09 4.47 -7.86
CA ILE A 84 -7.28 3.91 -7.21
C ILE A 84 -7.77 4.84 -6.10
N GLY A 85 -6.84 5.36 -5.29
CA GLY A 85 -7.18 6.27 -4.21
C GLY A 85 -7.87 7.53 -4.74
N LYS A 86 -7.36 8.05 -5.84
CA LYS A 86 -7.95 9.23 -6.48
C LYS A 86 -9.35 8.94 -7.00
N GLN A 87 -9.54 7.81 -7.66
CA GLN A 87 -10.86 7.45 -8.19
C GLN A 87 -11.88 7.23 -7.08
N LEU A 88 -11.48 6.58 -6.00
CA LEU A 88 -12.39 6.36 -4.88
C LEU A 88 -12.76 7.68 -4.20
N GLU A 89 -11.80 8.57 -4.05
CA GLU A 89 -12.05 9.89 -3.49
C GLU A 89 -13.03 10.68 -4.36
N GLU A 90 -12.86 10.67 -5.66
CA GLU A 90 -13.75 11.35 -6.59
C GLU A 90 -15.18 10.82 -6.53
N LYS A 91 -15.33 9.55 -6.22
CA LYS A 91 -16.65 8.92 -6.10
C LYS A 91 -17.23 9.02 -4.69
N GLY A 92 -16.50 9.61 -3.76
CA GLY A 92 -16.94 9.70 -2.37
C GLY A 92 -16.96 8.37 -1.65
N LEU A 93 -16.15 7.41 -2.10
CA LEU A 93 -16.10 6.08 -1.51
C LEU A 93 -14.91 5.94 -0.56
N PRO A 94 -15.05 5.11 0.48
CA PRO A 94 -13.92 4.84 1.36
C PRO A 94 -12.83 4.08 0.60
N PHE A 95 -11.59 4.21 1.09
CA PHE A 95 -10.49 3.46 0.48
C PHE A 95 -10.58 2.00 0.88
N LEU A 96 -11.12 1.21 -0.02
CA LEU A 96 -11.27 -0.23 0.18
C LEU A 96 -11.49 -0.87 -1.19
N PHE A 97 -10.67 -1.85 -1.55
CA PHE A 97 -10.86 -2.55 -2.81
C PHE A 97 -10.29 -3.96 -2.75
N GLU A 98 -10.83 -4.82 -3.60
CA GLU A 98 -10.39 -6.20 -3.72
C GLU A 98 -9.42 -6.32 -4.89
N ALA A 99 -8.36 -7.08 -4.70
CA ALA A 99 -7.37 -7.27 -5.75
C ALA A 99 -6.57 -8.55 -5.53
N MET A 100 -5.75 -8.89 -6.50
CA MET A 100 -4.70 -9.89 -6.35
C MET A 100 -3.39 -9.24 -6.74
N VAL A 101 -2.30 -9.74 -6.20
CA VAL A 101 -0.96 -9.30 -6.58
C VAL A 101 -0.33 -10.42 -7.39
N GLN A 102 0.24 -10.09 -8.52
CA GLN A 102 0.94 -11.05 -9.36
C GLN A 102 2.20 -10.44 -9.95
N LYS A 103 3.17 -11.31 -10.19
CA LYS A 103 4.38 -10.88 -10.87
C LYS A 103 4.18 -11.06 -12.37
N ILE A 104 4.34 -9.98 -13.10
CA ILE A 104 4.08 -9.95 -14.54
C ILE A 104 5.38 -10.20 -15.29
N GLY A 105 5.45 -11.36 -15.97
CA GLY A 105 6.59 -11.68 -16.83
C GLY A 105 7.95 -11.65 -16.13
N ASP A 106 8.00 -11.96 -14.85
CA ASP A 106 9.22 -11.88 -14.03
C ASP A 106 9.85 -10.48 -14.00
N LYS A 107 9.10 -9.47 -14.41
CA LYS A 107 9.63 -8.11 -14.52
C LYS A 107 9.18 -7.19 -13.40
N TYR A 108 7.91 -7.24 -13.03
CA TYR A 108 7.39 -6.34 -12.02
C TYR A 108 6.15 -6.92 -11.34
N TRP A 109 5.86 -6.38 -10.16
CA TRP A 109 4.66 -6.75 -9.42
C TRP A 109 3.53 -5.79 -9.76
N SER A 110 2.32 -6.30 -9.82
CA SER A 110 1.15 -5.52 -10.18
C SER A 110 -0.09 -6.08 -9.49
N PHE A 111 -1.05 -5.18 -9.22
CA PHE A 111 -2.40 -5.62 -8.90
C PHE A 111 -3.08 -6.08 -10.18
N VAL A 112 -3.91 -7.07 -10.04
CA VAL A 112 -4.72 -7.59 -11.14
C VAL A 112 -6.16 -7.79 -10.68
#